data_8777a4b5849ecbcd47d1978ba19238fe
#
_entry.id   8777a4b5849ecbcd47d1978ba19238fe
#
_cell.length_a   1.000
_cell.length_b   1.000
_cell.length_c   1.000
_cell.angle_alpha   90.00
_cell.angle_beta   90.00
_cell.angle_gamma   90.00
#
_symmetry.space_group_name_H-M   'P 1'
#
loop_
_entity.id
_entity.type
_entity.pdbx_description
1 polymer ?
#
loop_
_entity_poly.entity_id
_entity_poly.type
_entity_poly.pdbx_seq_one_letter_code
_entity_poly.pdbx_strand_id
1 'polypeptide(L)'
;LLLFPRLAAVAEVAWSSPTEKRWDRFLMTLDNYQERWEMKGIQPSRAMYNIGHEVVPSFGGLRVSLNCVRPDGEIRYTTDGSEPHRYSSIYRRPWIVKKTQVIKCATFKDGEQMGQTLVLPIRMNPVTGRNLLRSNPIERRMVNGVRGSLKCTDGEWASWAKNDSIVLTFDVGSHKGLHHLLLGCLNN
;
A
#
# COMPACT_ATOMS: atom_id res chain seq x y z
N LEU A 1 -17.03 13.00 -4.15
CA LEU A 1 -17.98 12.35 -3.22
C LEU A 1 -17.70 10.84 -3.18
N LEU A 2 -17.45 10.28 -1.97
CA LEU A 2 -17.12 8.85 -1.80
C LEU A 2 -18.35 7.92 -1.86
N LEU A 3 -19.51 8.45 -2.23
CA LEU A 3 -20.76 7.70 -2.22
C LEU A 3 -20.78 6.60 -3.31
N PHE A 4 -20.35 6.94 -4.51
CA PHE A 4 -20.20 5.97 -5.59
C PHE A 4 -18.72 5.55 -5.70
N PRO A 5 -18.41 4.28 -5.85
CA PRO A 5 -19.27 3.11 -6.11
C PRO A 5 -19.81 2.39 -4.86
N ARG A 6 -19.59 2.90 -3.63
CA ARG A 6 -19.98 2.19 -2.40
C ARG A 6 -21.48 1.89 -2.33
N LEU A 7 -22.31 2.82 -2.79
CA LEU A 7 -23.77 2.62 -2.84
C LEU A 7 -24.17 1.47 -3.76
N ALA A 8 -23.46 1.30 -4.89
CA ALA A 8 -23.69 0.15 -5.77
C ALA A 8 -23.34 -1.18 -5.07
N ALA A 9 -22.29 -1.22 -4.26
CA ALA A 9 -21.95 -2.41 -3.49
C ALA A 9 -23.02 -2.74 -2.43
N VAL A 10 -23.58 -1.72 -1.78
CA VAL A 10 -24.71 -1.92 -0.83
C VAL A 10 -25.95 -2.44 -1.57
N ALA A 11 -26.25 -1.89 -2.75
CA ALA A 11 -27.36 -2.37 -3.56
C ALA A 11 -27.16 -3.83 -3.99
N GLU A 12 -25.95 -4.20 -4.48
CA GLU A 12 -25.63 -5.59 -4.84
C GLU A 12 -25.83 -6.54 -3.65
N VAL A 13 -25.41 -6.16 -2.46
CA VAL A 13 -25.58 -6.98 -1.25
C VAL A 13 -27.05 -7.12 -0.86
N ALA A 14 -27.86 -6.06 -1.03
CA ALA A 14 -29.26 -6.04 -0.65
C ALA A 14 -30.18 -6.79 -1.61
N TRP A 15 -29.87 -6.75 -2.91
CA TRP A 15 -30.75 -7.28 -3.96
C TRP A 15 -30.32 -8.62 -4.53
N SER A 16 -29.06 -9.05 -4.31
CA SER A 16 -28.56 -10.34 -4.81
C SER A 16 -28.74 -11.44 -3.77
N SER A 17 -29.12 -12.64 -4.22
CA SER A 17 -29.13 -13.84 -3.38
C SER A 17 -27.73 -14.12 -2.80
N PRO A 18 -27.60 -14.64 -1.58
CA PRO A 18 -26.30 -14.99 -0.99
C PRO A 18 -25.43 -15.90 -1.85
N THR A 19 -26.06 -16.78 -2.61
CA THR A 19 -25.39 -17.75 -3.51
C THR A 19 -24.90 -17.12 -4.83
N GLU A 20 -25.40 -15.96 -5.19
CA GLU A 20 -25.08 -15.26 -6.45
C GLU A 20 -24.10 -14.09 -6.25
N LYS A 21 -23.73 -13.79 -5.01
CA LYS A 21 -22.77 -12.72 -4.69
C LYS A 21 -21.37 -13.12 -5.15
N ARG A 22 -20.95 -12.55 -6.27
CA ARG A 22 -19.65 -12.80 -6.86
C ARG A 22 -18.91 -11.49 -7.08
N TRP A 23 -17.74 -11.37 -6.50
CA TRP A 23 -16.93 -10.17 -6.58
C TRP A 23 -16.48 -9.83 -8.00
N ASP A 24 -16.06 -10.81 -8.77
CA ASP A 24 -15.67 -10.67 -10.17
C ASP A 24 -16.81 -10.12 -11.04
N ARG A 25 -18.02 -10.67 -10.89
CA ARG A 25 -19.23 -10.20 -11.59
C ARG A 25 -19.57 -8.76 -11.18
N PHE A 26 -19.51 -8.44 -9.90
CA PHE A 26 -19.75 -7.08 -9.41
C PHE A 26 -18.78 -6.08 -10.05
N LEU A 27 -17.49 -6.41 -10.12
CA LEU A 27 -16.48 -5.55 -10.73
C LEU A 27 -16.74 -5.28 -12.22
N MET A 28 -17.16 -6.29 -12.99
CA MET A 28 -17.54 -6.13 -14.40
C MET A 28 -18.77 -5.21 -14.56
N THR A 29 -19.78 -5.42 -13.70
CA THR A 29 -21.02 -4.63 -13.75
C THR A 29 -20.75 -3.17 -13.36
N LEU A 30 -19.77 -2.95 -12.47
CA LEU A 30 -19.40 -1.63 -12.02
C LEU A 30 -18.85 -0.73 -13.14
N ASP A 31 -18.15 -1.29 -14.11
CA ASP A 31 -17.64 -0.52 -15.26
C ASP A 31 -18.80 0.08 -16.08
N ASN A 32 -19.85 -0.70 -16.30
CA ASN A 32 -21.07 -0.21 -16.97
C ASN A 32 -21.78 0.89 -16.16
N TYR A 33 -21.72 0.81 -14.83
CA TYR A 33 -22.27 1.86 -13.98
C TYR A 33 -21.41 3.13 -13.99
N GLN A 34 -20.11 3.01 -14.07
CA GLN A 34 -19.21 4.17 -14.14
C GLN A 34 -19.52 5.03 -15.37
N GLU A 35 -19.62 4.45 -16.54
CA GLU A 35 -20.00 5.16 -17.78
C GLU A 35 -21.35 5.89 -17.65
N ARG A 36 -22.35 5.21 -17.07
CA ARG A 36 -23.68 5.80 -16.85
C ARG A 36 -23.65 6.95 -15.83
N TRP A 37 -22.82 6.86 -14.80
CA TRP A 37 -22.67 7.94 -13.82
C TRP A 37 -21.98 9.14 -14.44
N GLU A 38 -20.93 8.92 -15.22
CA GLU A 38 -20.21 9.99 -15.92
C GLU A 38 -21.13 10.72 -16.93
N MET A 39 -21.96 10.00 -17.69
CA MET A 39 -22.98 10.60 -18.56
C MET A 39 -23.99 11.46 -17.79
N LYS A 40 -24.24 11.15 -16.52
CA LYS A 40 -25.12 11.94 -15.65
C LYS A 40 -24.39 13.03 -14.87
N GLY A 41 -23.11 13.30 -15.17
CA GLY A 41 -22.30 14.28 -14.47
C GLY A 41 -21.88 13.86 -13.05
N ILE A 42 -22.05 12.59 -12.69
CA ILE A 42 -21.60 12.03 -11.40
C ILE A 42 -20.18 11.53 -11.59
N GLN A 43 -19.24 12.05 -10.80
CA GLN A 43 -17.86 11.57 -10.77
C GLN A 43 -17.69 10.49 -9.69
N PRO A 44 -17.62 9.20 -10.05
CA PRO A 44 -17.41 8.13 -9.09
C PRO A 44 -15.96 8.13 -8.57
N SER A 45 -15.79 7.62 -7.35
CA SER A 45 -14.46 7.45 -6.78
C SER A 45 -13.70 6.34 -7.53
N ARG A 46 -12.47 6.64 -7.93
CA ARG A 46 -11.54 5.68 -8.54
C ARG A 46 -10.66 4.95 -7.50
N ALA A 47 -11.04 5.00 -6.22
CA ALA A 47 -10.25 4.40 -5.14
C ALA A 47 -10.03 2.89 -5.28
N MET A 48 -10.84 2.18 -6.07
CA MET A 48 -10.65 0.76 -6.38
C MET A 48 -9.37 0.48 -7.21
N TYR A 49 -8.84 1.50 -7.87
CA TYR A 49 -7.58 1.44 -8.60
C TYR A 49 -6.38 1.86 -7.74
N ASN A 50 -6.61 2.25 -6.50
CA ASN A 50 -5.50 2.58 -5.60
C ASN A 50 -4.71 1.31 -5.27
N ILE A 51 -3.39 1.49 -5.19
CA ILE A 51 -2.45 0.40 -4.96
C ILE A 51 -2.31 0.18 -3.46
N GLY A 52 -2.53 -1.05 -3.02
CA GLY A 52 -2.10 -1.54 -1.73
C GLY A 52 -0.64 -1.99 -1.81
N HIS A 53 0.07 -1.89 -0.70
CA HIS A 53 1.47 -2.28 -0.62
C HIS A 53 1.80 -3.02 0.67
N GLU A 54 2.86 -3.80 0.61
CA GLU A 54 3.49 -4.42 1.77
C GLU A 54 5.00 -4.34 1.60
N VAL A 55 5.70 -3.84 2.62
CA VAL A 55 7.16 -3.78 2.67
C VAL A 55 7.62 -4.55 3.88
N VAL A 56 8.32 -5.66 3.65
CA VAL A 56 8.79 -6.56 4.72
C VAL A 56 10.27 -6.85 4.60
N PRO A 57 10.97 -7.02 5.74
CA PRO A 57 12.33 -7.53 5.74
C PRO A 57 12.46 -8.86 5.01
N SER A 58 13.51 -9.01 4.21
CA SER A 58 13.80 -10.21 3.46
C SER A 58 15.31 -10.41 3.34
N PHE A 59 15.73 -11.61 2.94
CA PHE A 59 17.16 -11.85 2.73
C PHE A 59 17.73 -10.89 1.67
N GLY A 60 18.73 -10.11 2.08
CA GLY A 60 19.41 -9.16 1.22
C GLY A 60 18.73 -7.82 1.01
N GLY A 61 17.66 -7.48 1.76
CA GLY A 61 17.00 -6.17 1.68
C GLY A 61 15.55 -6.17 2.14
N LEU A 62 14.75 -5.32 1.53
CA LEU A 62 13.31 -5.21 1.76
C LEU A 62 12.53 -5.75 0.57
N ARG A 63 11.63 -6.69 0.81
CA ARG A 63 10.70 -7.17 -0.21
C ARG A 63 9.51 -6.23 -0.30
N VAL A 64 9.30 -5.68 -1.49
CA VAL A 64 8.16 -4.82 -1.82
C VAL A 64 7.15 -5.62 -2.62
N SER A 65 5.92 -5.68 -2.14
CA SER A 65 4.76 -6.28 -2.81
C SER A 65 3.73 -5.19 -3.06
N LEU A 66 3.16 -5.18 -4.26
CA LEU A 66 2.10 -4.25 -4.65
C LEU A 66 0.87 -5.07 -5.07
N ASN A 67 -0.32 -4.55 -4.78
CA ASN A 67 -1.56 -5.16 -5.23
C ASN A 67 -2.58 -4.08 -5.59
N CYS A 68 -3.48 -4.43 -6.51
CA CYS A 68 -4.65 -3.63 -6.85
C CYS A 68 -5.87 -4.54 -6.83
N VAL A 69 -6.98 -4.03 -6.31
CA VAL A 69 -8.26 -4.78 -6.26
C VAL A 69 -8.81 -5.02 -7.65
N ARG A 70 -8.53 -4.12 -8.59
CA ARG A 70 -8.98 -4.21 -9.97
C ARG A 70 -8.06 -5.11 -10.79
N PRO A 71 -8.54 -6.27 -11.29
CA PRO A 71 -7.72 -7.21 -12.05
C PRO A 71 -7.36 -6.72 -13.45
N ASP A 72 -8.13 -5.78 -13.99
CA ASP A 72 -7.92 -5.13 -15.29
C ASP A 72 -6.98 -3.93 -15.23
N GLY A 73 -6.49 -3.59 -14.03
CA GLY A 73 -5.54 -2.52 -13.81
C GLY A 73 -4.09 -3.01 -13.88
N GLU A 74 -3.27 -2.36 -14.70
CA GLU A 74 -1.84 -2.62 -14.80
C GLU A 74 -1.07 -1.69 -13.85
N ILE A 75 -0.37 -2.25 -12.87
CA ILE A 75 0.46 -1.46 -11.95
C ILE A 75 1.77 -1.11 -12.66
N ARG A 76 2.06 0.18 -12.78
CA ARG A 76 3.33 0.71 -13.29
C ARG A 76 4.07 1.45 -12.19
N TYR A 77 5.40 1.39 -12.22
CA TYR A 77 6.22 1.96 -11.17
C TYR A 77 7.52 2.58 -11.69
N THR A 78 8.06 3.48 -10.87
CA THR A 78 9.39 4.08 -10.98
C THR A 78 10.16 3.88 -9.67
N THR A 79 11.49 3.98 -9.69
CA THR A 79 12.34 3.81 -8.50
C THR A 79 13.25 4.99 -8.23
N ASP A 80 13.13 6.02 -9.03
CA ASP A 80 13.88 7.28 -8.98
C ASP A 80 13.06 8.46 -8.44
N GLY A 81 11.79 8.21 -8.08
CA GLY A 81 10.85 9.23 -7.60
C GLY A 81 10.16 10.02 -8.71
N SER A 82 10.41 9.72 -9.99
CA SER A 82 9.63 10.29 -11.09
C SER A 82 8.19 9.78 -11.10
N GLU A 83 7.26 10.54 -11.69
CA GLU A 83 5.87 10.10 -11.81
C GLU A 83 5.75 8.92 -12.78
N PRO A 84 5.02 7.85 -12.39
CA PRO A 84 4.75 6.75 -13.30
C PRO A 84 3.91 7.22 -14.49
N HIS A 85 4.22 6.70 -15.66
CA HIS A 85 3.47 6.97 -16.88
C HIS A 85 3.26 5.66 -17.68
N ARG A 86 2.46 5.70 -18.74
CA ARG A 86 2.07 4.51 -19.52
C ARG A 86 3.23 3.68 -20.10
N TYR A 87 4.45 4.21 -20.11
CA TYR A 87 5.65 3.49 -20.56
C TYR A 87 6.59 3.10 -19.41
N SER A 88 6.24 3.43 -18.16
CA SER A 88 7.02 3.01 -16.98
C SER A 88 6.99 1.50 -16.81
N SER A 89 7.92 0.97 -16.01
CA SER A 89 8.03 -0.47 -15.76
C SER A 89 6.73 -1.06 -15.19
N ILE A 90 6.34 -2.23 -15.71
CA ILE A 90 5.15 -2.94 -15.24
C ILE A 90 5.53 -3.79 -14.04
N TYR A 91 4.75 -3.71 -12.98
CA TYR A 91 4.87 -4.60 -11.83
C TYR A 91 4.27 -5.98 -12.15
N ARG A 92 5.07 -7.03 -12.03
CA ARG A 92 4.63 -8.41 -12.26
C ARG A 92 4.77 -9.32 -11.04
N ARG A 93 5.74 -9.01 -10.17
CA ARG A 93 6.05 -9.81 -8.98
C ARG A 93 6.78 -8.97 -7.93
N PRO A 94 6.74 -9.37 -6.65
CA PRO A 94 7.53 -8.74 -5.60
C PRO A 94 9.03 -8.71 -5.95
N TRP A 95 9.70 -7.62 -5.55
CA TRP A 95 11.15 -7.48 -5.76
C TRP A 95 11.85 -7.00 -4.49
N ILE A 96 13.18 -7.13 -4.49
CA ILE A 96 14.02 -6.74 -3.35
C ILE A 96 14.62 -5.36 -3.58
N VAL A 97 14.39 -4.48 -2.62
CA VAL A 97 15.00 -3.15 -2.52
C VAL A 97 16.21 -3.23 -1.60
N LYS A 98 17.39 -2.76 -2.07
CA LYS A 98 18.67 -2.84 -1.36
C LYS A 98 19.27 -1.49 -1.00
N LYS A 99 18.68 -0.40 -1.46
CA LYS A 99 19.19 0.97 -1.25
C LYS A 99 18.05 1.95 -0.98
N THR A 100 18.37 3.06 -0.36
CA THR A 100 17.45 4.18 -0.20
C THR A 100 16.97 4.67 -1.56
N GLN A 101 15.66 4.74 -1.76
CA GLN A 101 15.03 5.19 -2.99
C GLN A 101 13.59 5.61 -2.75
N VAL A 102 13.02 6.35 -3.69
CA VAL A 102 11.60 6.68 -3.70
C VAL A 102 10.93 5.88 -4.81
N ILE A 103 10.03 4.99 -4.42
CA ILE A 103 9.20 4.23 -5.36
C ILE A 103 7.90 5.01 -5.52
N LYS A 104 7.53 5.27 -6.78
CA LYS A 104 6.19 5.75 -7.10
C LYS A 104 5.50 4.73 -8.00
N CYS A 105 4.24 4.47 -7.73
CA CYS A 105 3.47 3.55 -8.56
C CYS A 105 2.02 4.01 -8.70
N ALA A 106 1.44 3.72 -9.86
CA ALA A 106 0.06 4.01 -10.18
C ALA A 106 -0.54 2.90 -11.03
N THR A 107 -1.85 2.73 -10.96
CA THR A 107 -2.58 1.78 -11.79
C THR A 107 -3.02 2.46 -13.07
N PHE A 108 -2.80 1.78 -14.19
CA PHE A 108 -3.18 2.20 -15.53
C PHE A 108 -4.19 1.21 -16.13
N LYS A 109 -5.14 1.74 -16.89
CA LYS A 109 -6.07 0.98 -17.72
C LYS A 109 -6.14 1.68 -19.10
N ASP A 110 -5.96 0.93 -20.18
CA ASP A 110 -5.95 1.46 -21.54
C ASP A 110 -5.00 2.65 -21.76
N GLY A 111 -3.89 2.66 -21.02
CA GLY A 111 -2.86 3.69 -21.08
C GLY A 111 -3.14 4.94 -20.25
N GLU A 112 -4.30 5.03 -19.59
CA GLU A 112 -4.68 6.13 -18.72
C GLU A 112 -4.46 5.77 -17.24
N GLN A 113 -4.03 6.74 -16.45
CA GLN A 113 -3.90 6.57 -15.01
C GLN A 113 -5.28 6.61 -14.35
N MET A 114 -5.62 5.54 -13.62
CA MET A 114 -6.92 5.38 -12.99
C MET A 114 -6.93 5.72 -11.50
N GLY A 115 -5.92 5.28 -10.77
CA GLY A 115 -5.81 5.51 -9.33
C GLY A 115 -4.89 6.67 -8.97
N GLN A 116 -4.80 6.95 -7.67
CA GLN A 116 -3.82 7.90 -7.15
C GLN A 116 -2.42 7.27 -7.19
N THR A 117 -1.39 8.11 -7.40
CA THR A 117 -0.01 7.68 -7.27
C THR A 117 0.28 7.34 -5.81
N LEU A 118 0.70 6.11 -5.56
CA LEU A 118 1.29 5.70 -4.29
C LEU A 118 2.76 6.10 -4.27
N VAL A 119 3.17 6.79 -3.22
CA VAL A 119 4.56 7.21 -3.01
C VAL A 119 5.13 6.45 -1.81
N LEU A 120 6.16 5.65 -2.03
CA LEU A 120 6.85 4.86 -1.01
C LEU A 120 8.30 5.35 -0.88
N PRO A 121 8.58 6.28 0.02
CA PRO A 121 9.96 6.68 0.33
C PRO A 121 10.60 5.62 1.23
N ILE A 122 11.43 4.77 0.66
CA ILE A 122 12.18 3.74 1.39
C ILE A 122 13.51 4.34 1.83
N ARG A 123 13.79 4.28 3.13
CA ARG A 123 15.05 4.74 3.74
C ARG A 123 15.76 3.56 4.38
N MET A 124 16.95 3.27 3.88
CA MET A 124 17.83 2.25 4.45
C MET A 124 18.68 2.86 5.56
N ASN A 125 18.69 2.20 6.71
CA ASN A 125 19.52 2.53 7.87
C ASN A 125 20.08 1.22 8.48
N PRO A 126 20.95 1.26 9.50
CA PRO A 126 21.57 0.06 10.07
C PRO A 126 20.61 -1.01 10.59
N VAL A 127 19.38 -0.65 10.96
CA VAL A 127 18.37 -1.61 11.47
C VAL A 127 17.35 -2.02 10.40
N THR A 128 17.34 -1.35 9.24
CA THR A 128 16.40 -1.65 8.18
C THR A 128 16.60 -3.06 7.63
N GLY A 129 15.52 -3.81 7.56
CA GLY A 129 15.53 -5.19 7.06
C GLY A 129 16.10 -6.21 8.03
N ARG A 130 16.52 -5.80 9.24
CA ARG A 130 17.00 -6.72 10.27
C ARG A 130 15.86 -7.32 11.07
N ASN A 131 16.07 -8.50 11.60
CA ASN A 131 15.09 -9.10 12.49
C ASN A 131 15.15 -8.38 13.86
N LEU A 132 13.97 -7.95 14.31
CA LEU A 132 13.78 -7.65 15.72
C LEU A 132 13.83 -8.98 16.50
N LEU A 133 14.69 -9.06 17.49
CA LEU A 133 14.75 -10.23 18.39
C LEU A 133 13.42 -10.30 19.15
N ARG A 134 12.68 -11.41 19.00
CA ARG A 134 11.36 -11.67 19.59
C ARG A 134 10.21 -10.79 19.02
N SER A 135 10.26 -10.41 17.74
CA SER A 135 9.24 -9.56 17.15
C SER A 135 8.01 -10.33 16.66
N ASN A 136 6.84 -9.74 16.88
CA ASN A 136 5.63 -10.11 16.18
C ASN A 136 5.60 -9.47 14.78
N PRO A 137 4.67 -9.86 13.89
CA PRO A 137 4.55 -9.28 12.54
C PRO A 137 4.31 -7.76 12.53
N ILE A 138 3.68 -7.21 13.58
CA ILE A 138 3.37 -5.78 13.70
C ILE A 138 4.65 -4.98 13.90
N GLU A 139 5.55 -5.47 14.73
CA GLU A 139 6.82 -4.81 15.06
C GLU A 139 7.80 -4.79 13.89
N ARG A 140 7.68 -5.73 12.93
CA ARG A 140 8.50 -5.73 11.72
C ARG A 140 8.34 -4.48 10.86
N ARG A 141 7.22 -3.78 10.99
CA ARG A 141 6.99 -2.50 10.31
C ARG A 141 7.96 -1.42 10.77
N MET A 142 8.46 -1.48 12.01
CA MET A 142 9.41 -0.50 12.54
C MET A 142 10.79 -0.56 11.87
N VAL A 143 11.10 -1.65 11.18
CA VAL A 143 12.39 -1.86 10.49
C VAL A 143 12.23 -2.07 8.99
N ASN A 144 11.08 -1.77 8.41
CA ASN A 144 10.81 -1.90 6.98
C ASN A 144 11.29 -0.71 6.14
N GLY A 145 11.90 0.30 6.78
CA GLY A 145 12.43 1.47 6.08
C GLY A 145 11.39 2.44 5.53
N VAL A 146 10.10 2.18 5.76
CA VAL A 146 8.98 3.06 5.38
C VAL A 146 8.53 3.85 6.60
N ARG A 147 8.31 5.14 6.42
CA ARG A 147 7.74 5.99 7.46
C ARG A 147 6.23 6.05 7.30
N GLY A 148 5.49 5.76 8.36
CA GLY A 148 4.03 5.94 8.40
C GLY A 148 3.62 7.39 8.11
N SER A 149 2.49 7.55 7.47
CA SER A 149 1.87 8.85 7.22
C SER A 149 1.12 9.34 8.46
N LEU A 150 0.45 10.50 8.37
CA LEU A 150 -0.43 10.98 9.46
C LEU A 150 -1.72 10.16 9.61
N LYS A 151 -1.92 9.14 8.76
CA LYS A 151 -3.08 8.24 8.84
C LYS A 151 -2.68 6.94 9.52
N CYS A 152 -3.23 6.66 10.70
CA CYS A 152 -2.96 5.41 11.43
C CYS A 152 -3.40 4.14 10.68
N THR A 153 -4.19 4.29 9.61
CA THR A 153 -4.71 3.19 8.78
C THR A 153 -3.88 2.90 7.53
N ASP A 154 -2.73 3.52 7.36
CA ASP A 154 -1.87 3.30 6.18
C ASP A 154 -1.10 1.96 6.19
N GLY A 155 -1.18 1.24 7.30
CA GLY A 155 -0.53 -0.06 7.45
C GLY A 155 0.91 -0.01 7.96
N GLU A 156 1.48 1.18 8.15
CA GLU A 156 2.90 1.36 8.56
C GLU A 156 3.08 1.65 10.06
N TRP A 157 1.97 1.74 10.81
CA TRP A 157 2.02 1.99 12.24
C TRP A 157 1.91 0.68 13.05
N ALA A 158 2.73 0.57 14.09
CA ALA A 158 2.55 -0.43 15.14
C ALA A 158 1.76 0.18 16.30
N SER A 159 0.86 -0.59 16.90
CA SER A 159 0.06 -0.14 18.05
C SER A 159 0.09 -1.18 19.17
N TRP A 160 0.05 -0.70 20.40
CA TRP A 160 0.04 -1.49 21.62
C TRP A 160 -1.09 -1.02 22.54
N ALA A 161 -1.53 -1.88 23.44
CA ALA A 161 -2.51 -1.49 24.45
C ALA A 161 -1.94 -0.44 25.41
N LYS A 162 -2.79 0.45 25.92
CA LYS A 162 -2.41 1.62 26.73
C LYS A 162 -1.51 1.30 27.94
N ASN A 163 -1.62 0.11 28.52
CA ASN A 163 -0.91 -0.30 29.73
C ASN A 163 0.27 -1.25 29.46
N ASP A 164 0.62 -1.49 28.20
CA ASP A 164 1.72 -2.38 27.88
C ASP A 164 3.07 -1.68 28.04
N SER A 165 4.01 -2.37 28.67
CA SER A 165 5.42 -1.99 28.61
C SER A 165 6.01 -2.52 27.33
N ILE A 166 6.60 -1.65 26.51
CA ILE A 166 7.15 -2.00 25.21
C ILE A 166 8.68 -2.05 25.34
N VAL A 167 9.26 -3.21 25.10
CA VAL A 167 10.71 -3.39 24.99
C VAL A 167 11.04 -3.85 23.57
N LEU A 168 11.74 -3.00 22.83
CA LEU A 168 12.16 -3.28 21.46
C LEU A 168 13.67 -3.49 21.43
N THR A 169 14.11 -4.66 20.96
CA THR A 169 15.52 -4.97 20.81
C THR A 169 15.91 -5.01 19.35
N PHE A 170 16.78 -4.10 18.94
CA PHE A 170 17.26 -3.99 17.56
C PHE A 170 18.65 -4.62 17.44
N ASP A 171 18.83 -5.53 16.48
CA ASP A 171 20.13 -5.99 16.07
C ASP A 171 20.73 -4.96 15.09
N VAL A 172 21.76 -4.27 15.53
CA VAL A 172 22.50 -3.31 14.69
C VAL A 172 23.73 -3.94 14.01
N GLY A 173 23.97 -5.23 14.22
CA GLY A 173 25.12 -5.96 13.70
C GLY A 173 26.45 -5.41 14.18
N SER A 174 27.42 -5.31 13.28
CA SER A 174 28.76 -4.80 13.60
C SER A 174 28.88 -3.26 13.61
N HIS A 175 27.76 -2.54 13.45
CA HIS A 175 27.81 -1.07 13.47
C HIS A 175 28.16 -0.57 14.86
N LYS A 176 29.31 0.12 14.95
CA LYS A 176 29.78 0.81 16.15
C LYS A 176 29.51 2.31 15.98
N GLY A 177 29.10 2.99 17.06
CA GLY A 177 28.92 4.44 17.02
C GLY A 177 27.54 4.87 16.51
N LEU A 178 26.47 4.26 17.00
CA LEU A 178 25.13 4.80 16.82
C LEU A 178 24.98 6.06 17.66
N HIS A 179 24.78 7.21 17.02
CA HIS A 179 24.68 8.50 17.70
C HIS A 179 23.24 8.96 17.90
N HIS A 180 22.28 8.45 17.10
CA HIS A 180 20.90 8.89 17.13
C HIS A 180 19.94 7.71 16.97
N LEU A 181 18.88 7.70 17.76
CA LEU A 181 17.70 6.89 17.60
C LEU A 181 16.51 7.82 17.34
N LEU A 182 15.85 7.66 16.20
CA LEU A 182 14.64 8.40 15.86
C LEU A 182 13.43 7.46 15.95
N LEU A 183 12.53 7.75 16.86
CA LEU A 183 11.26 7.05 17.00
C LEU A 183 10.13 7.98 16.54
N GLY A 184 9.40 7.57 15.53
CA GLY A 184 8.18 8.26 15.10
C GLY A 184 7.01 7.83 15.98
N CYS A 185 6.30 8.80 16.55
CA CYS A 185 5.07 8.55 17.31
C CYS A 185 3.92 9.31 16.63
N LEU A 186 2.76 8.66 16.55
CA LEU A 186 1.53 9.32 16.15
C LEU A 186 0.82 9.77 17.42
N ASN A 187 0.59 11.07 17.55
CA ASN A 187 -0.20 11.65 18.65
C ASN A 187 -1.63 11.86 18.15
N ASN A 188 -2.57 11.14 18.73
CA ASN A 188 -4.01 11.29 18.49
C ASN A 188 -4.67 12.11 19.59
#